data_c3f75eeac6e02a5bf1e185c8dabcd5a1
#
_entry.id   c3f75eeac6e02a5bf1e185c8dabcd5a1
#
_cell.length_a   1.000
_cell.length_b   1.000
_cell.length_c   1.000
_cell.angle_alpha   90.00
_cell.angle_beta   90.00
_cell.angle_gamma   90.00
#
_symmetry.space_group_name_H-M   'P 1'
#
loop_
_entity.id
_entity.type
_entity.pdbx_description
1 polymer ?
#
loop_
_entity_poly.entity_id
_entity_poly.type
_entity_poly.pdbx_seq_one_letter_code
_entity_poly.pdbx_strand_id
1 'polypeptide(L)'
;MKKYKILAMIPARMGSRRIPKKNIRYMLDKPLIQYPIDLAIESEMFDEIWVNTESEELGNACIKMGAKFHKRPAELSGDKATNRDFVYEFFKTHDCDYIVMINPTSPTLRLDTLKQFVEYLQNNEFDTIMSVNSIKAEGFYLGEKLNFDGKDKIPSENLYPLDYIVWAMTAWKRETFIKLQESGECPVFGGNMATFSIPKDEAPDLDNEEDWAIAEAVLKARIEKNTTEIRYLDV
;
A
#
# COMPACT_ATOMS: atom_id res chain seq x y z
N MET A 1 -26.19 -4.03 0.35
CA MET A 1 -25.51 -5.34 0.49
C MET A 1 -24.11 -5.22 -0.04
N LYS A 2 -23.08 -5.74 0.65
CA LYS A 2 -21.73 -5.82 0.08
C LYS A 2 -21.77 -6.62 -1.22
N LYS A 3 -21.22 -6.07 -2.30
CA LYS A 3 -21.17 -6.73 -3.62
C LYS A 3 -20.14 -7.87 -3.66
N TYR A 4 -19.06 -7.75 -2.89
CA TYR A 4 -17.92 -8.65 -2.89
C TYR A 4 -17.47 -9.00 -1.48
N LYS A 5 -16.93 -10.21 -1.29
CA LYS A 5 -16.17 -10.60 -0.09
C LYS A 5 -14.73 -10.11 -0.25
N ILE A 6 -14.33 -9.14 0.56
CA ILE A 6 -13.04 -8.46 0.49
C ILE A 6 -12.25 -8.72 1.76
N LEU A 7 -11.04 -9.28 1.61
CA LEU A 7 -10.11 -9.49 2.72
C LEU A 7 -9.02 -8.41 2.70
N ALA A 8 -8.67 -7.88 3.88
CA ALA A 8 -7.43 -7.14 4.04
C ALA A 8 -6.27 -8.12 4.25
N MET A 9 -5.19 -7.97 3.50
CA MET A 9 -3.95 -8.73 3.68
C MET A 9 -2.80 -7.79 4.00
N ILE A 10 -2.18 -7.95 5.16
CA ILE A 10 -1.08 -7.13 5.65
C ILE A 10 0.19 -7.99 5.62
N PRO A 11 1.08 -7.82 4.61
CA PRO A 11 2.28 -8.62 4.50
C PRO A 11 3.36 -8.14 5.46
N ALA A 12 3.89 -9.02 6.29
CA ALA A 12 4.92 -8.69 7.25
C ALA A 12 5.94 -9.82 7.38
N ARG A 13 7.21 -9.55 7.09
CA ARG A 13 8.29 -10.49 7.34
C ARG A 13 9.24 -9.97 8.42
N MET A 14 9.87 -10.87 9.18
CA MET A 14 10.85 -10.50 10.20
C MET A 14 12.22 -10.16 9.63
N GLY A 15 12.54 -10.67 8.44
CA GLY A 15 13.83 -10.54 7.78
C GLY A 15 14.09 -9.20 7.08
N SER A 16 13.70 -8.08 7.67
CA SER A 16 14.00 -6.74 7.11
C SER A 16 15.48 -6.41 7.24
N ARG A 17 16.18 -6.11 6.10
CA ARG A 17 17.63 -5.85 6.06
C ARG A 17 17.98 -4.37 6.22
N ARG A 18 17.31 -3.49 5.47
CA ARG A 18 17.59 -2.04 5.45
C ARG A 18 17.17 -1.35 6.75
N ILE A 19 16.07 -1.78 7.34
CA ILE A 19 15.62 -1.37 8.67
C ILE A 19 15.42 -2.65 9.49
N PRO A 20 16.35 -3.03 10.39
CA PRO A 20 16.26 -4.26 11.16
C PRO A 20 14.97 -4.34 11.97
N LYS A 21 14.30 -5.51 11.91
CA LYS A 21 13.04 -5.77 12.63
C LYS A 21 11.94 -4.73 12.36
N LYS A 22 11.90 -4.15 11.15
CA LYS A 22 11.06 -3.02 10.76
C LYS A 22 9.62 -3.13 11.28
N ASN A 23 8.95 -4.25 11.08
CA ASN A 23 7.53 -4.41 11.39
C ASN A 23 7.19 -4.36 12.88
N ILE A 24 8.14 -4.69 13.76
CA ILE A 24 7.97 -4.64 15.22
C ILE A 24 8.68 -3.43 15.86
N ARG A 25 9.37 -2.61 15.08
CA ARG A 25 9.97 -1.37 15.55
C ARG A 25 8.88 -0.33 15.83
N TYR A 26 8.98 0.35 16.96
CA TYR A 26 8.05 1.42 17.32
C TYR A 26 8.29 2.67 16.48
N MET A 27 7.21 3.17 15.89
CA MET A 27 7.13 4.50 15.30
C MET A 27 6.13 5.29 16.16
N LEU A 28 6.60 6.34 16.82
CA LEU A 28 5.86 7.02 17.89
C LEU A 28 5.48 6.03 19.02
N ASP A 29 4.19 5.83 19.25
CA ASP A 29 3.63 5.10 20.38
C ASP A 29 3.29 3.63 20.11
N LYS A 30 3.37 3.16 18.85
CA LYS A 30 2.99 1.79 18.48
C LYS A 30 3.93 1.14 17.46
N PRO A 31 4.03 -0.20 17.42
CA PRO A 31 4.86 -0.88 16.43
C PRO A 31 4.33 -0.65 15.01
N LEU A 32 5.22 -0.61 14.02
CA LEU A 32 4.88 -0.31 12.63
C LEU A 32 3.73 -1.16 12.09
N ILE A 33 3.72 -2.45 12.40
CA ILE A 33 2.67 -3.38 11.93
C ILE A 33 1.27 -3.02 12.43
N GLN A 34 1.17 -2.28 13.54
CA GLN A 34 -0.12 -1.93 14.13
C GLN A 34 -0.83 -0.83 13.32
N TYR A 35 -0.09 0.03 12.60
CA TYR A 35 -0.70 1.09 11.77
C TYR A 35 -1.69 0.54 10.74
N PRO A 36 -1.32 -0.40 9.84
CA PRO A 36 -2.26 -0.97 8.89
C PRO A 36 -3.33 -1.86 9.53
N ILE A 37 -3.06 -2.50 10.69
CA ILE A 37 -4.06 -3.28 11.41
C ILE A 37 -5.16 -2.37 11.94
N ASP A 38 -4.80 -1.31 12.69
CA ASP A 38 -5.76 -0.33 13.21
C ASP A 38 -6.58 0.28 12.08
N LEU A 39 -5.90 0.71 11.01
CA LEU A 39 -6.53 1.33 9.85
C LEU A 39 -7.56 0.40 9.19
N ALA A 40 -7.22 -0.88 9.02
CA ALA A 40 -8.13 -1.87 8.46
C ALA A 40 -9.34 -2.13 9.36
N ILE A 41 -9.13 -2.21 10.69
CA ILE A 41 -10.22 -2.39 11.68
C ILE A 41 -11.13 -1.16 11.69
N GLU A 42 -10.57 0.04 11.81
CA GLU A 42 -11.33 1.30 11.88
C GLU A 42 -12.10 1.59 10.59
N SER A 43 -11.65 1.06 9.46
CA SER A 43 -12.33 1.26 8.19
C SER A 43 -13.69 0.58 8.13
N GLU A 44 -13.86 -0.56 8.80
CA GLU A 44 -15.03 -1.43 8.74
C GLU A 44 -15.39 -1.92 7.31
N MET A 45 -14.41 -1.87 6.39
CA MET A 45 -14.63 -2.17 4.97
C MET A 45 -14.37 -3.64 4.61
N PHE A 46 -13.69 -4.40 5.48
CA PHE A 46 -13.24 -5.76 5.21
C PHE A 46 -14.08 -6.81 5.92
N ASP A 47 -14.23 -7.99 5.29
CA ASP A 47 -14.87 -9.15 5.92
C ASP A 47 -13.94 -9.83 6.93
N GLU A 48 -12.63 -9.81 6.64
CA GLU A 48 -11.59 -10.33 7.52
C GLU A 48 -10.30 -9.54 7.30
N ILE A 49 -9.48 -9.44 8.36
CA ILE A 49 -8.19 -8.76 8.34
C ILE A 49 -7.12 -9.78 8.72
N TRP A 50 -6.18 -10.02 7.81
CA TRP A 50 -5.15 -11.03 7.94
C TRP A 50 -3.75 -10.44 7.92
N VAL A 51 -2.94 -10.80 8.89
CA VAL A 51 -1.48 -10.60 8.81
C VAL A 51 -0.84 -11.84 8.22
N ASN A 52 -0.15 -11.66 7.11
CA ASN A 52 0.53 -12.70 6.34
C ASN A 52 2.02 -12.66 6.67
N THR A 53 2.50 -13.58 7.52
CA THR A 53 3.87 -13.62 8.04
C THR A 53 4.38 -15.05 8.25
N GLU A 54 5.68 -15.27 8.09
CA GLU A 54 6.36 -16.53 8.43
C GLU A 54 6.58 -16.70 9.95
N SER A 55 6.56 -15.60 10.71
CA SER A 55 6.85 -15.61 12.13
C SER A 55 5.60 -15.90 12.96
N GLU A 56 5.62 -16.99 13.72
CA GLU A 56 4.54 -17.29 14.67
C GLU A 56 4.47 -16.28 15.82
N GLU A 57 5.63 -15.78 16.27
CA GLU A 57 5.69 -14.77 17.30
C GLU A 57 4.99 -13.48 16.87
N LEU A 58 5.30 -12.99 15.65
CA LEU A 58 4.63 -11.82 15.08
C LEU A 58 3.14 -12.09 14.83
N GLY A 59 2.80 -13.25 14.26
CA GLY A 59 1.42 -13.63 14.01
C GLY A 59 0.58 -13.65 15.30
N ASN A 60 1.08 -14.25 16.36
CA ASN A 60 0.42 -14.28 17.66
C ASN A 60 0.29 -12.89 18.31
N ALA A 61 1.28 -12.01 18.11
CA ALA A 61 1.16 -10.61 18.53
C ALA A 61 0.04 -9.88 17.76
N CYS A 62 -0.04 -10.08 16.44
CA CYS A 62 -1.08 -9.47 15.60
C CYS A 62 -2.51 -9.98 15.91
N ILE A 63 -2.65 -11.23 16.38
CA ILE A 63 -3.95 -11.72 16.88
C ILE A 63 -4.40 -10.89 18.08
N LYS A 64 -3.51 -10.53 18.98
CA LYS A 64 -3.83 -9.69 20.16
C LYS A 64 -4.19 -8.24 19.75
N MET A 65 -3.74 -7.80 18.56
CA MET A 65 -4.09 -6.50 17.97
C MET A 65 -5.43 -6.53 17.19
N GLY A 66 -6.09 -7.70 17.10
CA GLY A 66 -7.40 -7.85 16.45
C GLY A 66 -7.36 -8.37 15.00
N ALA A 67 -6.20 -8.68 14.45
CA ALA A 67 -6.07 -9.31 13.14
C ALA A 67 -6.10 -10.85 13.24
N LYS A 68 -6.40 -11.52 12.13
CA LYS A 68 -6.18 -12.95 11.96
C LYS A 68 -4.74 -13.21 11.50
N PHE A 69 -4.22 -14.39 11.75
CA PHE A 69 -2.87 -14.80 11.36
C PHE A 69 -2.90 -15.83 10.23
N HIS A 70 -2.25 -15.50 9.13
CA HIS A 70 -1.92 -16.45 8.06
C HIS A 70 -0.43 -16.80 8.14
N LYS A 71 -0.13 -18.08 8.39
CA LYS A 71 1.22 -18.61 8.46
C LYS A 71 1.79 -18.76 7.03
N ARG A 72 2.56 -17.76 6.59
CA ARG A 72 3.25 -17.80 5.29
C ARG A 72 4.31 -18.90 5.28
N PRO A 73 4.39 -19.72 4.24
CA PRO A 73 5.53 -20.63 4.04
C PRO A 73 6.88 -19.88 4.09
N ALA A 74 7.87 -20.45 4.78
CA ALA A 74 9.14 -19.77 5.01
C ALA A 74 9.89 -19.43 3.70
N GLU A 75 9.78 -20.27 2.68
CA GLU A 75 10.33 -20.06 1.36
C GLU A 75 9.77 -18.82 0.65
N LEU A 76 8.53 -18.40 0.99
CA LEU A 76 7.87 -17.20 0.46
C LEU A 76 8.17 -15.92 1.26
N SER A 77 9.11 -16.00 2.20
CA SER A 77 9.55 -14.86 3.03
C SER A 77 11.01 -14.46 2.77
N GLY A 78 11.69 -15.20 1.87
CA GLY A 78 13.05 -14.90 1.44
C GLY A 78 13.12 -13.71 0.47
N ASP A 79 14.36 -13.31 0.14
CA ASP A 79 14.60 -12.14 -0.73
C ASP A 79 14.17 -12.33 -2.18
N LYS A 80 13.99 -13.57 -2.62
CA LYS A 80 13.54 -13.91 -3.99
C LYS A 80 12.02 -13.95 -4.11
N ALA A 81 11.30 -14.05 -2.99
CA ALA A 81 9.85 -14.08 -2.98
C ALA A 81 9.27 -12.70 -3.30
N THR A 82 8.34 -12.68 -4.23
CA THR A 82 7.66 -11.48 -4.69
C THR A 82 6.20 -11.44 -4.23
N ASN A 83 5.52 -10.31 -4.44
CA ASN A 83 4.07 -10.22 -4.23
C ASN A 83 3.32 -11.32 -4.99
N ARG A 84 3.78 -11.67 -6.18
CA ARG A 84 3.23 -12.76 -7.00
C ARG A 84 3.10 -14.06 -6.21
N ASP A 85 4.15 -14.44 -5.48
CA ASP A 85 4.26 -15.75 -4.86
C ASP A 85 3.39 -15.86 -3.61
N PHE A 86 3.52 -14.92 -2.66
CA PHE A 86 2.79 -15.01 -1.40
C PHE A 86 1.31 -14.59 -1.53
N VAL A 87 0.94 -13.77 -2.51
CA VAL A 87 -0.46 -13.46 -2.82
C VAL A 87 -1.16 -14.67 -3.43
N TYR A 88 -0.49 -15.38 -4.36
CA TYR A 88 -1.03 -16.61 -4.93
C TYR A 88 -1.26 -17.68 -3.87
N GLU A 89 -0.30 -17.90 -2.98
CA GLU A 89 -0.42 -18.86 -1.88
C GLU A 89 -1.58 -18.47 -0.94
N PHE A 90 -1.71 -17.19 -0.61
CA PHE A 90 -2.81 -16.69 0.19
C PHE A 90 -4.17 -16.94 -0.48
N PHE A 91 -4.31 -16.69 -1.77
CA PHE A 91 -5.53 -16.98 -2.53
C PHE A 91 -5.89 -18.46 -2.62
N LYS A 92 -4.90 -19.34 -2.58
CA LYS A 92 -5.16 -20.81 -2.54
C LYS A 92 -5.72 -21.26 -1.18
N THR A 93 -5.44 -20.49 -0.14
CA THR A 93 -5.80 -20.83 1.25
C THR A 93 -7.10 -20.16 1.70
N HIS A 94 -7.41 -18.97 1.16
CA HIS A 94 -8.54 -18.15 1.57
C HIS A 94 -9.55 -17.95 0.45
N ASP A 95 -10.83 -18.20 0.78
CA ASP A 95 -11.93 -17.92 -0.14
C ASP A 95 -12.40 -16.48 0.00
N CYS A 96 -12.34 -15.73 -1.12
CA CYS A 96 -12.75 -14.32 -1.23
C CYS A 96 -12.92 -13.93 -2.71
N ASP A 97 -13.54 -12.81 -2.97
CA ASP A 97 -13.58 -12.22 -4.32
C ASP A 97 -12.35 -11.37 -4.58
N TYR A 98 -11.95 -10.58 -3.57
CA TYR A 98 -10.78 -9.70 -3.64
C TYR A 98 -9.96 -9.76 -2.36
N ILE A 99 -8.66 -9.50 -2.51
CA ILE A 99 -7.84 -8.99 -1.40
C ILE A 99 -7.49 -7.53 -1.65
N VAL A 100 -7.35 -6.78 -0.56
CA VAL A 100 -6.65 -5.49 -0.54
C VAL A 100 -5.41 -5.69 0.31
N MET A 101 -4.25 -5.65 -0.33
CA MET A 101 -2.98 -5.63 0.37
C MET A 101 -2.74 -4.22 0.91
N ILE A 102 -2.48 -4.10 2.21
CA ILE A 102 -2.14 -2.85 2.89
C ILE A 102 -0.72 -2.99 3.44
N ASN A 103 0.21 -2.24 2.88
CA ASN A 103 1.61 -2.38 3.25
C ASN A 103 1.95 -1.65 4.56
N PRO A 104 2.61 -2.33 5.52
CA PRO A 104 3.10 -1.68 6.74
C PRO A 104 4.11 -0.56 6.47
N THR A 105 4.75 -0.56 5.30
CA THR A 105 5.73 0.44 4.91
C THR A 105 5.13 1.81 4.57
N SER A 106 3.81 1.93 4.60
CA SER A 106 3.09 3.20 4.39
C SER A 106 2.26 3.59 5.63
N PRO A 107 2.90 3.86 6.79
CA PRO A 107 2.20 4.12 8.05
C PRO A 107 1.42 5.44 8.06
N THR A 108 1.69 6.31 7.09
CA THR A 108 1.03 7.61 6.93
C THR A 108 -0.28 7.55 6.15
N LEU A 109 -0.69 6.35 5.68
CA LEU A 109 -1.97 6.15 5.01
C LEU A 109 -3.14 6.55 5.94
N ARG A 110 -4.13 7.29 5.41
CA ARG A 110 -5.30 7.77 6.16
C ARG A 110 -6.50 6.84 6.00
N LEU A 111 -7.35 6.89 7.01
CA LEU A 111 -8.60 6.12 7.04
C LEU A 111 -9.53 6.46 5.86
N ASP A 112 -9.69 7.76 5.57
CA ASP A 112 -10.55 8.20 4.47
C ASP A 112 -10.03 7.74 3.11
N THR A 113 -8.70 7.75 2.92
CA THR A 113 -8.06 7.27 1.69
C THR A 113 -8.28 5.77 1.50
N LEU A 114 -8.12 4.97 2.57
CA LEU A 114 -8.41 3.54 2.52
C LEU A 114 -9.89 3.27 2.20
N LYS A 115 -10.82 3.99 2.85
CA LYS A 115 -12.26 3.85 2.57
C LYS A 115 -12.58 4.16 1.12
N GLN A 116 -12.09 5.30 0.60
CA GLN A 116 -12.27 5.69 -0.80
C GLN A 116 -11.70 4.65 -1.79
N PHE A 117 -10.54 4.07 -1.46
CA PHE A 117 -9.95 3.00 -2.27
C PHE A 117 -10.85 1.76 -2.34
N VAL A 118 -11.39 1.31 -1.20
CA VAL A 118 -12.29 0.14 -1.17
C VAL A 118 -13.65 0.46 -1.80
N GLU A 119 -14.19 1.65 -1.63
CA GLU A 119 -15.39 2.12 -2.33
C GLU A 119 -15.17 2.17 -3.85
N TYR A 120 -14.02 2.63 -4.30
CA TYR A 120 -13.65 2.63 -5.72
C TYR A 120 -13.60 1.20 -6.27
N LEU A 121 -13.02 0.25 -5.52
CA LEU A 121 -13.05 -1.18 -5.87
C LEU A 121 -14.48 -1.72 -5.96
N GLN A 122 -15.35 -1.39 -5.01
CA GLN A 122 -16.72 -1.92 -4.96
C GLN A 122 -17.63 -1.37 -6.06
N ASN A 123 -17.36 -0.16 -6.53
CA ASN A 123 -18.17 0.55 -7.54
C ASN A 123 -17.72 0.30 -8.97
N ASN A 124 -16.59 -0.39 -9.19
CA ASN A 124 -16.02 -0.65 -10.51
C ASN A 124 -15.68 -2.14 -10.68
N GLU A 125 -15.48 -2.55 -11.93
CA GLU A 125 -15.17 -3.96 -12.27
C GLU A 125 -13.71 -4.09 -12.74
N PHE A 126 -12.77 -3.72 -11.87
CA PHE A 126 -11.35 -3.90 -12.12
C PHE A 126 -10.84 -5.21 -11.53
N ASP A 127 -9.90 -5.83 -12.22
CA ASP A 127 -9.22 -7.03 -11.72
C ASP A 127 -8.03 -6.66 -10.81
N THR A 128 -7.38 -5.52 -11.10
CA THR A 128 -6.24 -5.00 -10.35
C THR A 128 -6.38 -3.49 -10.16
N ILE A 129 -6.22 -3.00 -8.93
CA ILE A 129 -6.15 -1.57 -8.63
C ILE A 129 -4.87 -1.32 -7.84
N MET A 130 -4.05 -0.37 -8.32
CA MET A 130 -2.80 0.01 -7.65
C MET A 130 -2.87 1.43 -7.15
N SER A 131 -2.43 1.66 -5.90
CA SER A 131 -2.20 3.01 -5.44
C SER A 131 -1.01 3.64 -6.16
N VAL A 132 -1.20 4.88 -6.60
CA VAL A 132 -0.18 5.69 -7.28
C VAL A 132 -0.08 7.05 -6.62
N ASN A 133 1.06 7.71 -6.80
CA ASN A 133 1.15 9.13 -6.58
C ASN A 133 1.28 9.83 -7.93
N SER A 134 0.41 10.79 -8.19
CA SER A 134 0.33 11.54 -9.45
C SER A 134 1.11 12.85 -9.34
N ILE A 135 2.11 13.03 -10.20
CA ILE A 135 2.97 14.20 -10.21
C ILE A 135 2.77 14.98 -11.50
N LYS A 136 2.41 16.26 -11.39
CA LYS A 136 2.39 17.20 -12.52
C LYS A 136 3.78 17.82 -12.70
N ALA A 137 4.68 17.07 -13.30
CA ALA A 137 6.03 17.48 -13.64
C ALA A 137 6.42 16.91 -14.99
N GLU A 138 7.35 17.55 -15.69
CA GLU A 138 7.94 16.97 -16.91
C GLU A 138 8.81 15.77 -16.54
N GLY A 139 8.57 14.65 -17.19
CA GLY A 139 9.31 13.40 -16.95
C GLY A 139 10.11 12.93 -18.15
N PHE A 140 11.20 12.21 -17.85
CA PHE A 140 11.99 11.49 -18.85
C PHE A 140 12.09 10.02 -18.48
N TYR A 141 12.08 9.15 -19.49
CA TYR A 141 12.39 7.73 -19.36
C TYR A 141 13.50 7.37 -20.36
N LEU A 142 14.63 6.93 -19.87
CA LEU A 142 15.82 6.61 -20.68
C LEU A 142 16.24 7.74 -21.65
N GLY A 143 16.07 9.01 -21.24
CA GLY A 143 16.37 10.18 -22.06
C GLY A 143 15.23 10.66 -22.98
N GLU A 144 14.18 9.86 -23.13
CA GLU A 144 12.99 10.22 -23.92
C GLU A 144 11.95 10.95 -23.05
N LYS A 145 11.30 11.97 -23.65
CA LYS A 145 10.24 12.73 -22.99
C LYS A 145 9.00 11.88 -22.80
N LEU A 146 8.38 11.94 -21.61
CA LEU A 146 7.17 11.16 -21.31
C LEU A 146 5.87 11.94 -21.57
N ASN A 147 5.71 13.11 -20.95
CA ASN A 147 4.43 13.83 -20.90
C ASN A 147 4.50 15.25 -21.43
N PHE A 148 5.51 15.59 -22.23
CA PHE A 148 5.66 16.88 -22.90
C PHE A 148 6.38 16.72 -24.24
N ASP A 149 6.13 17.58 -25.21
CA ASP A 149 6.74 17.51 -26.55
C ASP A 149 8.02 18.33 -26.68
N GLY A 150 8.24 19.30 -25.80
CA GLY A 150 9.40 20.18 -25.77
C GLY A 150 9.35 21.32 -26.80
N LYS A 151 8.24 21.54 -27.47
CA LYS A 151 8.04 22.70 -28.38
C LYS A 151 7.69 23.95 -27.60
N ASP A 152 6.82 23.80 -26.59
CA ASP A 152 6.35 24.86 -25.74
C ASP A 152 6.52 24.50 -24.25
N LYS A 153 6.72 25.52 -23.40
CA LYS A 153 6.68 25.36 -21.94
C LYS A 153 5.23 25.45 -21.48
N ILE A 154 4.68 24.29 -21.09
CA ILE A 154 3.34 24.20 -20.51
C ILE A 154 3.41 24.50 -19.00
N PRO A 155 2.53 25.37 -18.46
CA PRO A 155 2.39 25.52 -17.00
C PRO A 155 2.13 24.17 -16.32
N SER A 156 2.74 23.94 -15.14
CA SER A 156 2.69 22.63 -14.48
C SER A 156 1.26 22.17 -14.15
N GLU A 157 0.36 23.12 -13.87
CA GLU A 157 -1.06 22.81 -13.64
C GLU A 157 -1.78 22.20 -14.85
N ASN A 158 -1.27 22.43 -16.06
CA ASN A 158 -1.83 21.95 -17.32
C ASN A 158 -1.13 20.70 -17.85
N LEU A 159 -0.05 20.23 -17.19
CA LEU A 159 0.62 19.00 -17.58
C LEU A 159 -0.25 17.78 -17.28
N TYR A 160 -0.20 16.79 -18.16
CA TYR A 160 -0.68 15.45 -17.83
C TYR A 160 0.17 14.86 -16.71
N PRO A 161 -0.44 14.37 -15.63
CA PRO A 161 0.32 13.82 -14.52
C PRO A 161 1.07 12.54 -14.93
N LEU A 162 2.20 12.30 -14.27
CA LEU A 162 2.88 11.02 -14.27
C LEU A 162 2.48 10.27 -13.02
N ASP A 163 1.92 9.08 -13.21
CA ASP A 163 1.57 8.19 -12.13
C ASP A 163 2.72 7.22 -11.86
N TYR A 164 3.27 7.24 -10.65
CA TYR A 164 4.19 6.20 -10.22
C TYR A 164 3.58 5.36 -9.10
N ILE A 165 3.79 4.04 -9.18
CA ILE A 165 3.21 3.10 -8.22
C ILE A 165 3.86 3.32 -6.85
N VAL A 166 3.01 3.52 -5.85
CA VAL A 166 3.36 3.51 -4.42
C VAL A 166 2.63 2.34 -3.79
N TRP A 167 3.34 1.35 -3.36
CA TRP A 167 2.77 0.08 -2.89
C TRP A 167 2.01 0.18 -1.56
N ALA A 168 1.43 1.34 -1.25
CA ALA A 168 0.66 1.54 -0.02
C ALA A 168 -0.55 0.61 0.05
N MET A 169 -1.31 0.55 -1.05
CA MET A 169 -2.44 -0.36 -1.23
C MET A 169 -2.46 -0.95 -2.63
N THR A 170 -2.86 -2.22 -2.72
CA THR A 170 -3.13 -2.88 -4.00
C THR A 170 -4.29 -3.85 -3.84
N ALA A 171 -5.25 -3.81 -4.74
CA ALA A 171 -6.34 -4.77 -4.79
C ALA A 171 -6.16 -5.73 -5.96
N TRP A 172 -6.46 -7.01 -5.73
CA TRP A 172 -6.49 -8.03 -6.78
C TRP A 172 -7.75 -8.89 -6.66
N LYS A 173 -8.36 -9.16 -7.83
CA LYS A 173 -9.44 -10.13 -7.97
C LYS A 173 -8.88 -11.54 -7.97
N ARG A 174 -9.35 -12.37 -7.05
CA ARG A 174 -8.85 -13.73 -6.84
C ARG A 174 -8.90 -14.58 -8.11
N GLU A 175 -10.04 -14.61 -8.80
CA GLU A 175 -10.25 -15.40 -10.01
C GLU A 175 -9.22 -15.09 -11.09
N THR A 176 -9.07 -13.80 -11.41
CA THR A 176 -8.14 -13.32 -12.45
C THR A 176 -6.70 -13.56 -12.04
N PHE A 177 -6.34 -13.30 -10.76
CA PHE A 177 -4.99 -13.52 -10.26
C PHE A 177 -4.56 -14.99 -10.37
N ILE A 178 -5.42 -15.92 -9.92
CA ILE A 178 -5.14 -17.37 -10.00
C ILE A 178 -5.00 -17.81 -11.45
N LYS A 179 -5.93 -17.42 -12.32
CA LYS A 179 -5.91 -17.77 -13.75
C LYS A 179 -4.61 -17.33 -14.42
N LEU A 180 -4.19 -16.08 -14.23
CA LEU A 180 -2.96 -15.56 -14.82
C LEU A 180 -1.72 -16.24 -14.25
N GLN A 181 -1.68 -16.49 -12.95
CA GLN A 181 -0.58 -17.22 -12.33
C GLN A 181 -0.42 -18.65 -12.92
N GLU A 182 -1.52 -19.36 -13.10
CA GLU A 182 -1.53 -20.73 -13.59
C GLU A 182 -1.24 -20.82 -15.10
N SER A 183 -1.53 -19.76 -15.87
CA SER A 183 -1.14 -19.64 -17.28
C SER A 183 0.33 -19.20 -17.48
N GLY A 184 1.06 -18.89 -16.42
CA GLY A 184 2.45 -18.41 -16.49
C GLY A 184 2.61 -16.91 -16.74
N GLU A 185 1.51 -16.17 -16.79
CA GLU A 185 1.51 -14.71 -16.91
C GLU A 185 1.78 -14.04 -15.56
N CYS A 186 2.07 -12.73 -15.56
CA CYS A 186 2.27 -11.98 -14.33
C CYS A 186 0.95 -11.47 -13.78
N PRO A 187 0.37 -12.05 -12.72
CA PRO A 187 -0.92 -11.63 -12.21
C PRO A 187 -0.88 -10.29 -11.46
N VAL A 188 0.31 -9.85 -11.00
CA VAL A 188 0.46 -8.62 -10.22
C VAL A 188 0.06 -7.37 -11.02
N PHE A 189 0.30 -7.41 -12.33
CA PHE A 189 -0.03 -6.35 -13.29
C PHE A 189 -1.03 -6.86 -14.35
N GLY A 190 -1.93 -7.74 -13.96
CA GLY A 190 -2.79 -8.44 -14.92
C GLY A 190 -4.26 -8.04 -14.86
N GLY A 191 -4.99 -8.47 -15.90
CA GLY A 191 -6.42 -8.22 -16.05
C GLY A 191 -6.77 -6.78 -16.42
N ASN A 192 -8.00 -6.38 -16.12
CA ASN A 192 -8.46 -5.00 -16.27
C ASN A 192 -7.90 -4.17 -15.11
N MET A 193 -6.88 -3.35 -15.38
CA MET A 193 -6.15 -2.58 -14.38
C MET A 193 -6.64 -1.14 -14.27
N ALA A 194 -6.59 -0.62 -13.04
CA ALA A 194 -6.78 0.80 -12.75
C ALA A 194 -5.72 1.32 -11.77
N THR A 195 -5.53 2.62 -11.76
CA THR A 195 -4.76 3.34 -10.75
C THR A 195 -5.69 4.12 -9.82
N PHE A 196 -5.27 4.27 -8.56
CA PHE A 196 -5.93 5.09 -7.57
C PHE A 196 -4.90 6.06 -6.96
N SER A 197 -5.06 7.35 -7.24
CA SER A 197 -4.11 8.36 -6.76
C SER A 197 -4.31 8.65 -5.28
N ILE A 198 -3.22 8.58 -4.50
CA ILE A 198 -3.21 8.93 -3.07
C ILE A 198 -2.41 10.21 -2.83
N PRO A 199 -2.70 10.96 -1.75
CA PRO A 199 -1.95 12.15 -1.37
C PRO A 199 -0.45 11.87 -1.20
N LYS A 200 0.39 12.84 -1.54
CA LYS A 200 1.85 12.69 -1.47
C LYS A 200 2.36 12.40 -0.06
N ASP A 201 1.72 12.96 0.96
CA ASP A 201 2.07 12.74 2.37
C ASP A 201 1.61 11.38 2.92
N GLU A 202 0.87 10.61 2.11
CA GLU A 202 0.48 9.23 2.38
C GLU A 202 1.31 8.20 1.58
N ALA A 203 2.17 8.68 0.69
CA ALA A 203 2.97 7.88 -0.22
C ALA A 203 4.38 7.46 0.26
N PRO A 204 4.93 7.92 1.42
CA PRO A 204 6.23 7.42 1.87
C PRO A 204 6.25 5.90 1.98
N ASP A 205 7.27 5.28 1.38
CA ASP A 205 7.57 3.85 1.51
C ASP A 205 8.86 3.70 2.34
N LEU A 206 8.76 2.98 3.46
CA LEU A 206 9.87 2.84 4.42
C LEU A 206 10.92 1.86 3.91
N ASP A 207 11.89 2.36 3.18
CA ASP A 207 12.99 1.56 2.66
C ASP A 207 14.29 1.70 3.47
N ASN A 208 14.52 2.86 4.08
CA ASN A 208 15.72 3.20 4.84
C ASN A 208 15.38 4.10 6.05
N GLU A 209 16.41 4.50 6.83
CA GLU A 209 16.22 5.34 8.02
C GLU A 209 15.79 6.78 7.69
N GLU A 210 16.09 7.29 6.51
CA GLU A 210 15.64 8.62 6.08
C GLU A 210 14.13 8.60 5.83
N ASP A 211 13.63 7.56 5.15
CA ASP A 211 12.19 7.37 4.95
C ASP A 211 11.45 7.22 6.28
N TRP A 212 12.07 6.51 7.24
CA TRP A 212 11.52 6.38 8.59
C TRP A 212 11.35 7.74 9.26
N ALA A 213 12.40 8.58 9.22
CA ALA A 213 12.36 9.92 9.80
C ALA A 213 11.31 10.82 9.14
N ILE A 214 11.15 10.73 7.80
CA ILE A 214 10.15 11.48 7.05
C ILE A 214 8.73 11.04 7.48
N ALA A 215 8.45 9.74 7.50
CA ALA A 215 7.14 9.23 7.89
C ALA A 215 6.79 9.60 9.34
N GLU A 216 7.76 9.48 10.26
CA GLU A 216 7.58 9.87 11.66
C GLU A 216 7.28 11.37 11.80
N ALA A 217 7.97 12.22 11.03
CA ALA A 217 7.71 13.67 11.02
C ALA A 217 6.31 14.01 10.51
N VAL A 218 5.85 13.33 9.46
CA VAL A 218 4.48 13.48 8.94
C VAL A 218 3.46 13.11 10.00
N LEU A 219 3.64 11.98 10.68
CA LEU A 219 2.72 11.55 11.75
C LEU A 219 2.73 12.51 12.94
N LYS A 220 3.89 12.99 13.38
CA LYS A 220 4.02 14.01 14.44
C LYS A 220 3.27 15.29 14.08
N ALA A 221 3.48 15.80 12.87
CA ALA A 221 2.83 17.03 12.41
C ALA A 221 1.30 16.91 12.39
N ARG A 222 0.77 15.72 12.08
CA ARG A 222 -0.69 15.46 12.14
C ARG A 222 -1.23 15.44 13.56
N ILE A 223 -0.49 14.90 14.53
CA ILE A 223 -0.88 14.86 15.95
C ILE A 223 -0.82 16.26 16.58
N GLU A 224 0.24 16.99 16.33
CA GLU A 224 0.50 18.28 16.92
C GLU A 224 -0.40 19.41 16.38
N LYS A 225 -1.14 19.16 15.28
CA LYS A 225 -1.99 20.17 14.61
C LYS A 225 -1.30 21.52 14.52
N ASN A 226 -0.08 21.53 13.93
CA ASN A 226 0.76 22.71 13.85
C ASN A 226 -0.01 23.92 13.27
N THR A 227 -0.52 24.77 14.14
CA THR A 227 -1.13 26.07 13.81
C THR A 227 -0.02 27.11 13.76
N THR A 228 0.97 26.92 12.87
CA THR A 228 1.98 27.95 12.67
C THR A 228 1.30 29.16 12.02
N GLU A 229 1.35 30.30 12.69
CA GLU A 229 0.85 31.56 12.15
C GLU A 229 1.61 31.89 10.86
N ILE A 230 0.85 32.12 9.78
CA ILE A 230 1.44 32.48 8.49
C ILE A 230 1.97 33.91 8.61
N ARG A 231 3.26 34.09 8.40
CA ARG A 231 3.91 35.40 8.40
C ARG A 231 4.42 35.70 6.99
N TYR A 232 4.25 36.94 6.59
CA TYR A 232 4.77 37.45 5.33
C TYR A 232 5.89 38.47 5.60
N LEU A 233 6.78 38.64 4.65
CA LEU A 233 7.75 39.73 4.65
C LEU A 233 6.98 41.03 4.46
N ASP A 234 7.21 42.00 5.35
CA ASP A 234 6.72 43.37 5.17
C ASP A 234 7.52 44.04 4.01
N VAL A 235 6.82 44.38 2.94
CA VAL A 235 7.38 45.03 1.72
C VAL A 235 6.81 46.39 1.52
#